data_7291cb75f0c365ca6def2ae93d6d6be7
#
_entry.id   7291cb75f0c365ca6def2ae93d6d6be7
#
_cell.length_a   1.000
_cell.length_b   1.000
_cell.length_c   1.000
_cell.angle_alpha   90.00
_cell.angle_beta   90.00
_cell.angle_gamma   90.00
#
_symmetry.space_group_name_H-M   'P 1'
#
loop_
_entity.id
_entity.type
_entity.pdbx_description
1 polymer ?
#
loop_
_entity_poly.entity_id
_entity_poly.type
_entity_poly.pdbx_seq_one_letter_code
_entity_poly.pdbx_strand_id
1 'polypeptide(L)'
;MKRNTRLDILSTAKKLFNERGFNNVSTQEIADELGISKGNLTYHFKKKEEIIEALVFEDPGREPPKIPQNLEELDRYFVHLHEVVRENAYYFQHHAQLSQLSPRIRDAQNKVYVDSVGKLLESFRILKNDGLLREECFTGE
;
A
#
# COMPACT_ATOMS: atom_id res chain seq x y z
N MET A 1 5.34 27.89 6.49
CA MET A 1 4.56 26.65 6.73
C MET A 1 5.16 25.90 7.92
N LYS A 2 4.32 25.43 8.82
CA LYS A 2 4.79 24.64 9.96
C LYS A 2 5.21 23.25 9.42
N ARG A 3 6.49 22.91 9.55
CA ARG A 3 7.02 21.60 9.12
C ARG A 3 6.31 20.50 9.91
N ASN A 4 5.70 19.55 9.21
CA ASN A 4 5.07 18.39 9.86
C ASN A 4 6.09 17.24 9.94
N THR A 5 6.90 17.25 11.01
CA THR A 5 7.98 16.27 11.22
C THR A 5 7.49 14.82 11.14
N ARG A 6 6.26 14.54 11.59
CA ARG A 6 5.70 13.18 11.50
C ARG A 6 5.51 12.74 10.04
N LEU A 7 4.95 13.59 9.18
CA LEU A 7 4.79 13.28 7.76
C LEU A 7 6.14 13.20 7.04
N ASP A 8 7.10 14.06 7.41
CA ASP A 8 8.45 14.02 6.85
C ASP A 8 9.15 12.70 7.21
N ILE A 9 8.99 12.18 8.44
CA ILE A 9 9.50 10.87 8.86
C ILE A 9 8.89 9.76 8.01
N LEU A 10 7.57 9.76 7.82
CA LEU A 10 6.86 8.75 7.03
C LEU A 10 7.31 8.76 5.56
N SER A 11 7.40 9.93 4.94
CA SER A 11 7.87 10.09 3.57
C SER A 11 9.30 9.60 3.38
N THR A 12 10.21 9.99 4.29
CA THR A 12 11.63 9.56 4.27
C THR A 12 11.75 8.05 4.48
N ALA A 13 11.02 7.50 5.44
CA ALA A 13 11.02 6.07 5.71
C ALA A 13 10.51 5.27 4.50
N LYS A 14 9.41 5.69 3.88
CA LYS A 14 8.85 5.07 2.65
C LYS A 14 9.88 5.03 1.52
N LYS A 15 10.57 6.15 1.28
CA LYS A 15 11.65 6.24 0.29
C LYS A 15 12.75 5.22 0.58
N LEU A 16 13.31 5.23 1.79
CA LEU A 16 14.40 4.33 2.18
C LEU A 16 13.99 2.86 2.14
N PHE A 17 12.76 2.52 2.58
CA PHE A 17 12.26 1.15 2.52
C PHE A 17 12.09 0.66 1.08
N ASN A 18 11.65 1.51 0.15
CA ASN A 18 11.58 1.17 -1.26
C ASN A 18 12.97 0.97 -1.90
N GLU A 19 13.95 1.79 -1.52
CA GLU A 19 15.30 1.74 -2.09
C GLU A 19 16.15 0.57 -1.56
N ARG A 20 16.03 0.26 -0.27
CA ARG A 20 16.95 -0.65 0.44
C ARG A 20 16.27 -1.86 1.07
N GLY A 21 14.95 -1.90 1.05
CA GLY A 21 14.15 -2.88 1.77
C GLY A 21 14.00 -2.54 3.27
N PHE A 22 12.86 -2.93 3.83
CA PHE A 22 12.50 -2.65 5.23
C PHE A 22 13.53 -3.15 6.24
N ASN A 23 14.10 -4.35 6.04
CA ASN A 23 15.03 -4.95 6.99
C ASN A 23 16.37 -4.20 7.09
N ASN A 24 16.78 -3.56 6.01
CA ASN A 24 18.08 -2.92 5.88
C ASN A 24 18.10 -1.44 6.28
N VAL A 25 16.98 -0.94 6.81
CA VAL A 25 16.86 0.47 7.24
C VAL A 25 16.54 0.53 8.72
N SER A 26 17.37 1.26 9.47
CA SER A 26 17.18 1.57 10.89
C SER A 26 16.48 2.90 11.11
N THR A 27 15.90 3.09 12.29
CA THR A 27 15.33 4.40 12.69
C THR A 27 16.40 5.48 12.78
N GLN A 28 17.67 5.11 13.06
CA GLN A 28 18.79 6.06 13.05
C GLN A 28 19.02 6.59 11.63
N GLU A 29 19.10 5.71 10.64
CA GLU A 29 19.30 6.12 9.23
C GLU A 29 18.16 7.00 8.72
N ILE A 30 16.91 6.75 9.14
CA ILE A 30 15.78 7.63 8.80
C ILE A 30 15.98 9.02 9.43
N ALA A 31 16.40 9.09 10.69
CA ALA A 31 16.65 10.35 11.37
C ALA A 31 17.81 11.12 10.72
N ASP A 32 18.88 10.44 10.36
CA ASP A 32 20.08 11.02 9.72
C ASP A 32 19.74 11.56 8.32
N GLU A 33 18.98 10.80 7.50
CA GLU A 33 18.53 11.24 6.17
C GLU A 33 17.62 12.48 6.25
N LEU A 34 16.78 12.56 7.28
CA LEU A 34 15.89 13.70 7.51
C LEU A 34 16.58 14.88 8.18
N GLY A 35 17.79 14.70 8.71
CA GLY A 35 18.54 15.72 9.45
C GLY A 35 17.94 16.07 10.82
N ILE A 36 17.33 15.09 11.50
CA ILE A 36 16.77 15.24 12.86
C ILE A 36 17.50 14.32 13.85
N SER A 37 17.41 14.64 15.14
CA SER A 37 17.96 13.76 16.17
C SER A 37 17.14 12.47 16.29
N LYS A 38 17.79 11.37 16.70
CA LYS A 38 17.09 10.12 17.03
C LYS A 38 16.02 10.31 18.10
N GLY A 39 16.26 11.19 19.08
CA GLY A 39 15.28 11.52 20.11
C GLY A 39 14.02 12.18 19.55
N ASN A 40 14.17 13.05 18.55
CA ASN A 40 13.04 13.66 17.86
C ASN A 40 12.23 12.60 17.07
N LEU A 41 12.92 11.70 16.35
CA LEU A 41 12.23 10.59 15.68
C LEU A 41 11.49 9.71 16.70
N THR A 42 12.15 9.33 17.79
CA THR A 42 11.58 8.46 18.84
C THR A 42 10.38 9.10 19.56
N TYR A 43 10.32 10.42 19.62
CA TYR A 43 9.15 11.15 20.12
C TYR A 43 7.90 10.87 19.27
N HIS A 44 8.06 10.76 17.95
CA HIS A 44 6.96 10.47 17.02
C HIS A 44 6.68 8.97 16.87
N PHE A 45 7.72 8.15 16.82
CA PHE A 45 7.65 6.70 16.60
C PHE A 45 8.70 5.99 17.47
N LYS A 46 8.24 5.22 18.44
CA LYS A 46 9.11 4.50 19.37
C LYS A 46 9.85 3.34 18.72
N LYS A 47 9.24 2.73 17.71
CA LYS A 47 9.75 1.55 17.00
C LYS A 47 9.55 1.70 15.50
N LYS A 48 10.36 0.98 14.73
CA LYS A 48 10.26 0.92 13.26
C LYS A 48 8.90 0.36 12.82
N GLU A 49 8.36 -0.58 13.57
CA GLU A 49 7.05 -1.19 13.31
C GLU A 49 5.91 -0.17 13.37
N GLU A 50 5.99 0.82 14.25
CA GLU A 50 5.00 1.92 14.33
C GLU A 50 5.03 2.81 13.08
N ILE A 51 6.22 3.01 12.47
CA ILE A 51 6.35 3.72 11.19
C ILE A 51 5.66 2.94 10.08
N ILE A 52 5.86 1.61 10.04
CA ILE A 52 5.20 0.75 9.05
C ILE A 52 3.68 0.76 9.25
N GLU A 53 3.21 0.62 10.49
CA GLU A 53 1.76 0.70 10.76
C GLU A 53 1.19 2.04 10.28
N ALA A 54 1.87 3.15 10.56
CA ALA A 54 1.43 4.47 10.11
C ALA A 54 1.42 4.58 8.58
N LEU A 55 2.43 4.06 7.88
CA LEU A 55 2.46 4.02 6.41
C LEU A 55 1.32 3.17 5.82
N VAL A 56 0.91 2.12 6.50
CA VAL A 56 -0.20 1.25 6.06
C VAL A 56 -1.56 1.90 6.31
N PHE A 57 -1.73 2.60 7.45
CA PHE A 57 -3.05 3.06 7.89
C PHE A 57 -3.31 4.54 7.66
N GLU A 58 -2.27 5.38 7.60
CA GLU A 58 -2.40 6.84 7.57
C GLU A 58 -2.10 7.45 6.20
N ASP A 59 -1.94 6.65 5.14
CA ASP A 59 -1.70 7.17 3.79
C ASP A 59 -2.96 7.89 3.28
N PRO A 60 -2.96 9.24 3.23
CA PRO A 60 -4.11 10.02 2.81
C PRO A 60 -4.45 9.86 1.31
N GLY A 61 -3.54 9.29 0.52
CA GLY A 61 -3.75 9.02 -0.91
C GLY A 61 -4.41 7.67 -1.19
N ARG A 62 -4.71 6.88 -0.16
CA ARG A 62 -5.27 5.53 -0.32
C ARG A 62 -6.79 5.53 -0.36
N GLU A 63 -7.38 6.27 -1.31
CA GLU A 63 -8.80 6.05 -1.61
C GLU A 63 -9.00 4.66 -2.18
N PRO A 64 -9.98 3.90 -1.66
CA PRO A 64 -10.28 2.60 -2.23
C PRO A 64 -10.76 2.82 -3.68
N PRO A 65 -10.16 2.13 -4.66
CA PRO A 65 -10.55 2.30 -6.05
C PRO A 65 -12.04 1.97 -6.22
N LYS A 66 -12.73 2.76 -7.06
CA LYS A 66 -14.12 2.52 -7.42
C LYS A 66 -14.23 1.21 -8.21
N ILE A 67 -15.41 0.60 -8.20
CA ILE A 67 -15.68 -0.59 -9.03
C ILE A 67 -15.74 -0.13 -10.49
N PRO A 68 -14.86 -0.64 -11.38
CA PRO A 68 -14.90 -0.30 -12.80
C PRO A 68 -16.20 -0.75 -13.44
N GLN A 69 -16.85 0.15 -14.21
CA GLN A 69 -18.14 -0.10 -14.86
C GLN A 69 -18.01 -0.39 -16.37
N ASN A 70 -16.84 -0.13 -16.95
CA ASN A 70 -16.54 -0.34 -18.36
C ASN A 70 -15.06 -0.66 -18.57
N LEU A 71 -14.67 -1.03 -19.80
CA LEU A 71 -13.29 -1.43 -20.12
C LEU A 71 -12.28 -0.31 -19.91
N GLU A 72 -12.63 0.95 -20.19
CA GLU A 72 -11.76 2.09 -19.99
C GLU A 72 -11.47 2.34 -18.49
N GLU A 73 -12.47 2.19 -17.64
CA GLU A 73 -12.30 2.28 -16.19
C GLU A 73 -11.50 1.09 -15.63
N LEU A 74 -11.68 -0.10 -16.22
CA LEU A 74 -10.90 -1.28 -15.85
C LEU A 74 -9.41 -1.09 -16.21
N ASP A 75 -9.12 -0.54 -17.40
CA ASP A 75 -7.76 -0.21 -17.80
C ASP A 75 -7.12 0.81 -16.85
N ARG A 76 -7.82 1.90 -16.55
CA ARG A 76 -7.38 2.90 -15.56
C ARG A 76 -7.16 2.30 -14.16
N TYR A 77 -8.00 1.34 -13.76
CA TYR A 77 -7.84 0.63 -12.50
C TYR A 77 -6.51 -0.14 -12.45
N PHE A 78 -6.16 -0.86 -13.52
CA PHE A 78 -4.90 -1.60 -13.56
C PHE A 78 -3.67 -0.70 -13.66
N VAL A 79 -3.76 0.42 -14.40
CA VAL A 79 -2.70 1.44 -14.43
C VAL A 79 -2.46 2.00 -13.02
N HIS A 80 -3.54 2.38 -12.32
CA HIS A 80 -3.46 2.86 -10.95
C HIS A 80 -2.88 1.79 -10.00
N LEU A 81 -3.33 0.53 -10.12
CA LEU A 81 -2.80 -0.57 -9.32
C LEU A 81 -1.28 -0.75 -9.54
N HIS A 82 -0.83 -0.64 -10.78
CA HIS A 82 0.60 -0.68 -11.10
C HIS A 82 1.38 0.43 -10.39
N GLU A 83 0.87 1.65 -10.40
CA GLU A 83 1.48 2.79 -9.69
C GLU A 83 1.53 2.55 -8.18
N VAL A 84 0.43 2.08 -7.58
CA VAL A 84 0.37 1.74 -6.15
C VAL A 84 1.41 0.68 -5.78
N VAL A 85 1.54 -0.37 -6.59
CA VAL A 85 2.55 -1.43 -6.35
C VAL A 85 3.95 -0.86 -6.44
N ARG A 86 4.25 -0.04 -7.45
CA ARG A 86 5.56 0.58 -7.63
C ARG A 86 5.92 1.52 -6.48
N GLU A 87 5.00 2.37 -6.07
CA GLU A 87 5.22 3.35 -4.98
C GLU A 87 5.34 2.71 -3.60
N ASN A 88 4.82 1.50 -3.43
CA ASN A 88 4.84 0.74 -2.19
C ASN A 88 5.58 -0.60 -2.34
N ALA A 89 6.64 -0.63 -3.15
CA ALA A 89 7.38 -1.86 -3.46
C ALA A 89 7.83 -2.60 -2.19
N TYR A 90 8.32 -1.89 -1.16
CA TYR A 90 8.70 -2.47 0.13
C TYR A 90 7.57 -3.29 0.76
N TYR A 91 6.32 -2.81 0.65
CA TYR A 91 5.15 -3.46 1.23
C TYR A 91 4.83 -4.78 0.52
N PHE A 92 4.85 -4.79 -0.81
CA PHE A 92 4.54 -5.98 -1.60
C PHE A 92 5.67 -7.03 -1.54
N GLN A 93 6.94 -6.59 -1.54
CA GLN A 93 8.09 -7.48 -1.43
C GLN A 93 8.18 -8.17 -0.07
N HIS A 94 7.74 -7.51 1.00
CA HIS A 94 7.82 -8.02 2.37
C HIS A 94 6.45 -8.35 2.97
N HIS A 95 5.43 -8.52 2.15
CA HIS A 95 4.03 -8.68 2.58
C HIS A 95 3.84 -9.74 3.68
N ALA A 96 4.38 -10.95 3.47
CA ALA A 96 4.27 -12.03 4.46
C ALA A 96 4.99 -11.71 5.77
N GLN A 97 6.14 -11.05 5.70
CA GLN A 97 6.90 -10.65 6.88
C GLN A 97 6.19 -9.54 7.66
N LEU A 98 5.64 -8.54 6.96
CA LEU A 98 4.89 -7.46 7.58
C LEU A 98 3.64 -7.96 8.31
N SER A 99 2.97 -8.99 7.80
CA SER A 99 1.82 -9.63 8.46
C SER A 99 2.18 -10.28 9.80
N GLN A 100 3.45 -10.66 9.99
CA GLN A 100 3.93 -11.25 11.24
C GLN A 100 4.32 -10.20 12.30
N LEU A 101 4.60 -8.97 11.88
CA LEU A 101 4.99 -7.88 12.80
C LEU A 101 3.83 -7.39 13.66
N SER A 102 2.61 -7.37 13.11
CA SER A 102 1.45 -6.82 13.80
C SER A 102 0.16 -7.50 13.32
N PRO A 103 -0.71 -7.97 14.27
CA PRO A 103 -2.05 -8.45 13.92
C PRO A 103 -2.88 -7.41 13.15
N ARG A 104 -2.71 -6.13 13.46
CA ARG A 104 -3.41 -5.03 12.76
C ARG A 104 -3.01 -4.95 11.29
N ILE A 105 -1.72 -5.11 10.98
CA ILE A 105 -1.24 -5.14 9.59
C ILE A 105 -1.84 -6.34 8.86
N ARG A 106 -1.80 -7.52 9.46
CA ARG A 106 -2.38 -8.75 8.88
C ARG A 106 -3.88 -8.59 8.58
N ASP A 107 -4.65 -8.06 9.53
CA ASP A 107 -6.09 -7.88 9.37
C ASP A 107 -6.39 -6.85 8.27
N ALA A 108 -5.60 -5.76 8.18
CA ALA A 108 -5.70 -4.78 7.11
C ALA A 108 -5.35 -5.39 5.73
N GLN A 109 -4.33 -6.23 5.66
CA GLN A 109 -3.94 -6.93 4.43
C GLN A 109 -5.07 -7.85 3.95
N ASN A 110 -5.65 -8.65 4.85
CA ASN A 110 -6.77 -9.53 4.56
C ASN A 110 -8.00 -8.74 4.07
N LYS A 111 -8.32 -7.64 4.74
CA LYS A 111 -9.43 -6.78 4.33
C LYS A 111 -9.21 -6.20 2.93
N VAL A 112 -8.04 -5.63 2.66
CA VAL A 112 -7.70 -5.06 1.34
C VAL A 112 -7.78 -6.13 0.26
N TYR A 113 -7.29 -7.35 0.54
CA TYR A 113 -7.38 -8.47 -0.41
C TYR A 113 -8.84 -8.83 -0.73
N VAL A 114 -9.66 -9.06 0.30
CA VAL A 114 -11.08 -9.43 0.12
C VAL A 114 -11.84 -8.33 -0.61
N ASP A 115 -11.66 -7.06 -0.21
CA ASP A 115 -12.34 -5.91 -0.83
C ASP A 115 -11.91 -5.74 -2.30
N SER A 116 -10.63 -5.93 -2.61
CA SER A 116 -10.10 -5.78 -3.98
C SER A 116 -10.60 -6.89 -4.91
N VAL A 117 -10.56 -8.14 -4.44
CA VAL A 117 -11.10 -9.29 -5.19
C VAL A 117 -12.61 -9.14 -5.40
N GLY A 118 -13.35 -8.74 -4.37
CA GLY A 118 -14.79 -8.51 -4.47
C GLY A 118 -15.16 -7.45 -5.51
N LYS A 119 -14.43 -6.32 -5.53
CA LYS A 119 -14.63 -5.25 -6.52
C LYS A 119 -14.33 -5.71 -7.95
N LEU A 120 -13.24 -6.46 -8.12
CA LEU A 120 -12.86 -6.96 -9.44
C LEU A 120 -13.88 -7.98 -9.98
N LEU A 121 -14.37 -8.89 -9.13
CA LEU A 121 -15.42 -9.84 -9.49
C LEU A 121 -16.72 -9.12 -9.86
N GLU A 122 -17.09 -8.08 -9.13
CA GLU A 122 -18.27 -7.27 -9.46
C GLU A 122 -18.10 -6.53 -10.78
N SER A 123 -16.93 -5.95 -11.04
CA SER A 123 -16.61 -5.35 -12.34
C SER A 123 -16.77 -6.35 -13.49
N PHE A 124 -16.22 -7.55 -13.36
CA PHE A 124 -16.36 -8.59 -14.39
C PHE A 124 -17.80 -9.01 -14.60
N ARG A 125 -18.62 -9.06 -13.53
CA ARG A 125 -20.05 -9.34 -13.66
C ARG A 125 -20.79 -8.27 -14.46
N ILE A 126 -20.49 -6.98 -14.20
CA ILE A 126 -21.05 -5.87 -14.96
C ILE A 126 -20.66 -5.96 -16.43
N LEU A 127 -19.38 -6.11 -16.73
CA LEU A 127 -18.84 -6.22 -18.09
C LEU A 127 -19.42 -7.43 -18.86
N LYS A 128 -19.67 -8.55 -18.18
CA LYS A 128 -20.33 -9.72 -18.75
C LYS A 128 -21.79 -9.42 -19.10
N ASN A 129 -22.52 -8.78 -18.19
CA ASN A 129 -23.93 -8.42 -18.42
C ASN A 129 -24.09 -7.43 -19.57
N ASP A 130 -23.11 -6.54 -19.77
CA ASP A 130 -23.06 -5.59 -20.88
C ASP A 130 -22.56 -6.21 -22.20
N GLY A 131 -22.28 -7.52 -22.22
CA GLY A 131 -21.83 -8.24 -23.41
C GLY A 131 -20.38 -7.94 -23.83
N LEU A 132 -19.61 -7.27 -22.98
CA LEU A 132 -18.20 -6.91 -23.24
C LEU A 132 -17.23 -8.07 -22.93
N LEU A 133 -17.66 -9.06 -22.15
CA LEU A 133 -16.89 -10.27 -21.84
C LEU A 133 -17.65 -11.51 -22.32
N ARG A 134 -16.92 -12.41 -23.00
CA ARG A 134 -17.47 -13.71 -23.44
C ARG A 134 -17.30 -14.76 -22.33
N GLU A 135 -18.22 -15.71 -22.26
CA GLU A 135 -18.22 -16.78 -21.27
C GLU A 135 -16.99 -17.70 -21.36
N GLU A 136 -16.49 -17.91 -22.58
CA GLU A 136 -15.36 -18.79 -22.89
C GLU A 136 -14.02 -18.37 -22.25
N CYS A 137 -13.92 -17.12 -21.75
CA CYS A 137 -12.70 -16.64 -21.08
C CYS A 137 -12.49 -17.22 -19.66
N PHE A 138 -13.49 -17.92 -19.11
CA PHE A 138 -13.47 -18.38 -17.71
C PHE A 138 -13.63 -19.90 -17.54
N THR A 139 -13.85 -20.65 -18.61
CA THR A 139 -13.79 -22.11 -18.60
C THR A 139 -12.35 -22.52 -18.86
N GLY A 140 -11.54 -22.55 -17.79
CA GLY A 140 -10.25 -23.23 -17.82
C GLY A 140 -10.49 -24.74 -17.95
N GLU A 141 -10.29 -25.31 -19.12
CA GLU A 141 -9.88 -26.70 -19.30
C GLU A 141 -8.36 -26.80 -19.13
#